data_efe53808df4463ffe940993a9ec03f5e
#
_entry.id   efe53808df4463ffe940993a9ec03f5e
#
_cell.length_a   1.000
_cell.length_b   1.000
_cell.length_c   1.000
_cell.angle_alpha   90.00
_cell.angle_beta   90.00
_cell.angle_gamma   90.00
#
_symmetry.space_group_name_H-M   'P 1'
#
loop_
_entity.id
_entity.type
_entity.pdbx_description
1 polymer ?
#
loop_
_entity_poly.entity_id
_entity_poly.type
_entity_poly.pdbx_seq_one_letter_code
_entity_poly.pdbx_strand_id
1 'polypeptide(L)'
;MLKHDFASHIENLKSVTKPKSADLGRHLWTCAIDAHHYWLKYQVPHAYAQNEQDFLHELQFYEDIQHKNVNWLLPFKIVDADTVSQLQQHEGKILILPDTEDWFDRSIAKQNLKDIYETVFSALKALTALHELGWIHGDIKREHFRKFEQQLYLIDFEKTRLISSPDSIVDATPRYMAPELFHGASKSIQSDLYAFGIVLYEWLSQMRLQANSYHDWAVLHCQNLDIQLPDSVQVFYPLLSGLLQKQQKNRFSNAFEAINCLKVHSNL
;
A
#
# COMPACT_ATOMS: atom_id res chain seq x y z
N MET A 1 -6.09 2.83 -18.64
CA MET A 1 -5.05 3.80 -19.10
C MET A 1 -5.65 5.20 -19.04
N LEU A 2 -4.93 6.18 -18.53
CA LEU A 2 -5.38 7.59 -18.51
C LEU A 2 -5.48 8.12 -19.94
N LYS A 3 -6.56 8.84 -20.24
CA LYS A 3 -6.87 9.31 -21.63
C LYS A 3 -6.29 10.69 -21.94
N HIS A 4 -5.89 11.47 -20.91
CA HIS A 4 -5.40 12.84 -21.10
C HIS A 4 -4.00 12.88 -21.72
N ASP A 5 -3.75 13.92 -22.51
CA ASP A 5 -2.43 14.20 -23.05
C ASP A 5 -1.62 15.05 -22.06
N PHE A 6 -0.65 14.41 -21.40
CA PHE A 6 0.21 15.07 -20.42
C PHE A 6 1.34 15.89 -21.06
N ALA A 7 1.52 15.81 -22.39
CA ALA A 7 2.49 16.62 -23.10
C ALA A 7 2.03 18.07 -23.34
N SER A 8 0.72 18.32 -23.41
CA SER A 8 0.20 19.57 -23.96
C SER A 8 -0.32 20.59 -22.94
N HIS A 9 -0.79 20.20 -21.74
CA HIS A 9 -1.35 21.20 -20.82
C HIS A 9 -1.45 20.69 -19.37
N ILE A 10 -0.39 20.92 -18.61
CA ILE A 10 -0.42 20.69 -17.15
C ILE A 10 -0.64 22.02 -16.46
N GLU A 11 -1.73 22.14 -15.70
CA GLU A 11 -2.04 23.29 -14.86
C GLU A 11 -1.61 23.03 -13.41
N ASN A 12 -1.20 24.11 -12.73
CA ASN A 12 -0.96 24.10 -11.29
C ASN A 12 0.04 23.01 -10.80
N LEU A 13 1.11 22.76 -11.57
CA LEU A 13 2.17 21.86 -11.16
C LEU A 13 2.79 22.35 -9.84
N LYS A 14 2.61 21.59 -8.77
CA LYS A 14 3.07 21.94 -7.42
C LYS A 14 3.88 20.80 -6.83
N SER A 15 5.11 21.09 -6.37
CA SER A 15 5.89 20.12 -5.60
C SER A 15 5.27 19.88 -4.23
N VAL A 16 5.11 18.59 -3.90
CA VAL A 16 4.67 18.09 -2.58
C VAL A 16 5.70 17.14 -1.98
N THR A 17 6.90 17.16 -2.53
CA THR A 17 8.03 16.35 -2.12
C THR A 17 8.49 16.71 -0.70
N LYS A 18 8.64 15.69 0.15
CA LYS A 18 9.24 15.89 1.48
C LYS A 18 10.76 16.12 1.35
N PRO A 19 11.39 17.03 2.13
CA PRO A 19 12.81 17.32 2.01
C PRO A 19 13.70 16.06 2.01
N LYS A 20 13.53 15.16 2.97
CA LYS A 20 14.29 13.89 3.03
C LYS A 20 14.14 13.01 1.79
N SER A 21 13.00 13.05 1.11
CA SER A 21 12.79 12.30 -0.13
C SER A 21 13.49 12.98 -1.30
N ALA A 22 13.48 14.31 -1.34
CA ALA A 22 14.18 15.10 -2.35
C ALA A 22 15.69 14.87 -2.29
N ASP A 23 16.28 14.81 -1.07
CA ASP A 23 17.69 14.51 -0.86
C ASP A 23 18.13 13.16 -1.45
N LEU A 24 17.18 12.23 -1.60
CA LEU A 24 17.38 10.91 -2.23
C LEU A 24 16.95 10.89 -3.70
N GLY A 25 16.65 12.04 -4.29
CA GLY A 25 16.24 12.19 -5.69
C GLY A 25 14.78 11.84 -5.98
N ARG A 26 13.95 11.55 -4.96
CA ARG A 26 12.53 11.29 -5.13
C ARG A 26 11.76 12.61 -5.20
N HIS A 27 10.99 12.79 -6.26
CA HIS A 27 10.10 13.94 -6.42
C HIS A 27 8.65 13.51 -6.60
N LEU A 28 7.76 14.26 -5.95
CA LEU A 28 6.33 14.14 -6.09
C LEU A 28 5.75 15.51 -6.42
N TRP A 29 4.92 15.55 -7.44
CA TRP A 29 4.15 16.74 -7.78
C TRP A 29 2.67 16.41 -7.85
N THR A 30 1.84 17.42 -7.63
CA THR A 30 0.43 17.40 -7.99
C THR A 30 0.20 18.37 -9.13
N CYS A 31 -0.77 18.07 -10.00
CA CYS A 31 -1.17 18.92 -11.10
C CYS A 31 -2.66 18.75 -11.42
N ALA A 32 -3.18 19.61 -12.30
CA ALA A 32 -4.51 19.46 -12.86
C ALA A 32 -4.44 19.41 -14.39
N ILE A 33 -5.35 18.64 -15.02
CA ILE A 33 -5.58 18.59 -16.46
C ILE A 33 -7.10 18.45 -16.64
N ASP A 34 -7.71 19.38 -17.38
CA ASP A 34 -9.16 19.37 -17.64
C ASP A 34 -10.00 19.19 -16.36
N ALA A 35 -9.66 19.93 -15.29
CA ALA A 35 -10.28 19.85 -13.96
C ALA A 35 -10.09 18.51 -13.22
N HIS A 36 -9.29 17.59 -13.72
CA HIS A 36 -8.90 16.35 -13.02
C HIS A 36 -7.54 16.55 -12.36
N HIS A 37 -7.39 16.03 -11.15
CA HIS A 37 -6.16 16.12 -10.38
C HIS A 37 -5.33 14.85 -10.48
N TYR A 38 -4.00 15.02 -10.55
CA TYR A 38 -3.04 13.93 -10.73
C TYR A 38 -1.84 14.08 -9.81
N TRP A 39 -1.22 12.95 -9.49
CA TRP A 39 0.07 12.83 -8.86
C TRP A 39 1.11 12.39 -9.89
N LEU A 40 2.27 13.03 -9.87
CA LEU A 40 3.43 12.68 -10.67
C LEU A 40 4.51 12.19 -9.72
N LYS A 41 4.94 10.93 -9.88
CA LYS A 41 6.04 10.32 -9.12
C LYS A 41 7.25 10.19 -10.03
N TYR A 42 8.38 10.70 -9.58
CA TYR A 42 9.62 10.74 -10.34
C TYR A 42 10.81 10.43 -9.43
N GLN A 43 11.80 9.76 -9.99
CA GLN A 43 13.09 9.53 -9.36
C GLN A 43 14.18 10.08 -10.29
N VAL A 44 15.03 10.97 -9.76
CA VAL A 44 16.20 11.50 -10.48
C VAL A 44 17.13 10.32 -10.80
N PRO A 45 17.49 10.12 -12.09
CA PRO A 45 18.44 9.09 -12.46
C PRO A 45 19.79 9.30 -11.75
N HIS A 46 20.41 8.22 -11.30
CA HIS A 46 21.74 8.19 -10.65
C HIS A 46 21.86 8.97 -9.33
N ALA A 47 20.78 9.53 -8.78
CA ALA A 47 20.83 10.23 -7.50
C ALA A 47 21.03 9.27 -6.31
N TYR A 48 20.32 8.15 -6.30
CA TYR A 48 20.44 7.10 -5.29
C TYR A 48 20.04 5.76 -5.86
N ALA A 49 21.00 4.87 -6.08
CA ALA A 49 20.85 3.65 -6.85
C ALA A 49 19.70 2.74 -6.38
N GLN A 50 19.50 2.57 -5.06
CA GLN A 50 18.43 1.73 -4.54
C GLN A 50 17.05 2.31 -4.86
N ASN A 51 16.84 3.61 -4.66
CA ASN A 51 15.56 4.26 -4.95
C ASN A 51 15.24 4.27 -6.45
N GLU A 52 16.28 4.37 -7.29
CA GLU A 52 16.13 4.28 -8.74
C GLU A 52 15.70 2.86 -9.14
N GLN A 53 16.35 1.83 -8.62
CA GLN A 53 15.96 0.45 -8.86
C GLN A 53 14.53 0.16 -8.38
N ASP A 54 14.17 0.61 -7.18
CA ASP A 54 12.83 0.46 -6.62
C ASP A 54 11.77 1.14 -7.51
N PHE A 55 12.06 2.34 -7.99
CA PHE A 55 11.15 3.07 -8.88
C PHE A 55 11.03 2.40 -10.27
N LEU A 56 12.13 1.98 -10.87
CA LEU A 56 12.11 1.25 -12.15
C LEU A 56 11.36 -0.08 -12.00
N HIS A 57 11.52 -0.76 -10.87
CA HIS A 57 10.75 -1.96 -10.56
C HIS A 57 9.25 -1.66 -10.47
N GLU A 58 8.84 -0.56 -9.85
CA GLU A 58 7.43 -0.15 -9.81
C GLU A 58 6.89 0.13 -11.21
N LEU A 59 7.63 0.84 -12.06
CA LEU A 59 7.20 1.10 -13.44
C LEU A 59 7.00 -0.21 -14.22
N GLN A 60 7.96 -1.14 -14.11
CA GLN A 60 7.87 -2.45 -14.74
C GLN A 60 6.66 -3.25 -14.23
N PHE A 61 6.39 -3.21 -12.91
CA PHE A 61 5.21 -3.85 -12.33
C PHE A 61 3.92 -3.32 -12.94
N TYR A 62 3.77 -1.98 -13.09
CA TYR A 62 2.60 -1.40 -13.74
C TYR A 62 2.44 -1.90 -15.18
N GLU A 63 3.53 -1.94 -15.95
CA GLU A 63 3.53 -2.43 -17.34
C GLU A 63 3.16 -3.92 -17.42
N ASP A 64 3.67 -4.75 -16.52
CA ASP A 64 3.41 -6.20 -16.50
C ASP A 64 1.94 -6.52 -16.14
N ILE A 65 1.35 -5.72 -15.23
CA ILE A 65 0.00 -5.98 -14.71
C ILE A 65 -1.10 -5.34 -15.55
N GLN A 66 -0.84 -4.26 -16.30
CA GLN A 66 -1.87 -3.52 -17.06
C GLN A 66 -2.73 -4.39 -17.99
N HIS A 67 -2.15 -5.48 -18.51
CA HIS A 67 -2.83 -6.40 -19.45
C HIS A 67 -3.64 -7.50 -18.74
N LYS A 68 -3.56 -7.59 -17.42
CA LYS A 68 -4.24 -8.63 -16.62
C LYS A 68 -5.70 -8.28 -16.28
N ASN A 69 -6.20 -7.10 -16.71
CA ASN A 69 -7.56 -6.62 -16.45
C ASN A 69 -7.95 -6.70 -14.96
N VAL A 70 -7.07 -6.22 -14.09
CA VAL A 70 -7.28 -6.19 -12.65
C VAL A 70 -8.03 -4.92 -12.22
N ASN A 71 -8.84 -5.01 -11.18
CA ASN A 71 -9.69 -3.92 -10.71
C ASN A 71 -9.13 -3.18 -9.48
N TRP A 72 -7.94 -3.59 -9.00
CA TRP A 72 -7.26 -2.99 -7.84
C TRP A 72 -6.05 -2.13 -8.22
N LEU A 73 -5.68 -2.05 -9.50
CA LEU A 73 -4.62 -1.21 -10.04
C LEU A 73 -5.21 0.11 -10.54
N LEU A 74 -4.73 1.25 -10.02
CA LEU A 74 -5.16 2.57 -10.51
C LEU A 74 -4.90 2.74 -12.01
N PRO A 75 -5.76 3.46 -12.73
CA PRO A 75 -5.41 3.94 -14.05
C PRO A 75 -4.12 4.75 -13.97
N PHE A 76 -3.19 4.48 -14.87
CA PHE A 76 -1.87 5.11 -14.83
C PHE A 76 -1.38 5.51 -16.22
N LYS A 77 -0.35 6.34 -16.26
CA LYS A 77 0.44 6.61 -17.46
C LYS A 77 1.91 6.72 -17.07
N ILE A 78 2.77 6.14 -17.88
CA ILE A 78 4.23 6.30 -17.77
C ILE A 78 4.66 7.09 -18.99
N VAL A 79 5.38 8.20 -18.78
CA VAL A 79 5.85 9.10 -19.82
C VAL A 79 7.32 9.44 -19.59
N ASP A 80 8.01 9.88 -20.65
CA ASP A 80 9.34 10.47 -20.51
C ASP A 80 9.22 11.86 -19.87
N ALA A 81 10.11 12.19 -18.95
CA ALA A 81 10.04 13.43 -18.17
C ALA A 81 10.13 14.67 -19.07
N ASP A 82 10.93 14.60 -20.14
CA ASP A 82 11.10 15.67 -21.11
C ASP A 82 9.84 15.95 -21.97
N THR A 83 8.89 15.01 -22.01
CA THR A 83 7.60 15.21 -22.69
C THR A 83 6.64 16.09 -21.88
N VAL A 84 6.88 16.27 -20.58
CA VAL A 84 6.08 17.14 -19.71
C VAL A 84 6.66 18.54 -19.75
N SER A 85 5.91 19.51 -20.29
CA SER A 85 6.40 20.85 -20.62
C SER A 85 7.14 21.59 -19.50
N GLN A 86 6.72 21.40 -18.23
CA GLN A 86 7.35 22.00 -17.07
C GLN A 86 8.52 21.20 -16.49
N LEU A 87 8.78 19.98 -17.02
CA LEU A 87 9.79 19.06 -16.51
C LEU A 87 10.82 18.67 -17.60
N GLN A 88 10.89 19.42 -18.71
CA GLN A 88 11.78 19.16 -19.85
C GLN A 88 13.26 19.07 -19.53
N GLN A 89 13.68 19.65 -18.38
CA GLN A 89 15.06 19.57 -17.89
C GLN A 89 15.38 18.27 -17.13
N HIS A 90 14.38 17.40 -16.94
CA HIS A 90 14.54 16.12 -16.26
C HIS A 90 14.64 14.99 -17.26
N GLU A 91 15.53 14.04 -17.00
CA GLU A 91 15.70 12.81 -17.75
C GLU A 91 14.97 11.66 -17.05
N GLY A 92 14.62 10.60 -17.79
CA GLY A 92 13.99 9.40 -17.24
C GLY A 92 12.47 9.41 -17.34
N LYS A 93 11.82 8.58 -16.52
CA LYS A 93 10.38 8.34 -16.57
C LYS A 93 9.61 9.01 -15.42
N ILE A 94 8.36 9.34 -15.68
CA ILE A 94 7.40 9.81 -14.68
C ILE A 94 6.24 8.83 -14.66
N LEU A 95 5.85 8.39 -13.46
CA LEU A 95 4.60 7.67 -13.21
C LEU A 95 3.52 8.70 -12.84
N ILE A 96 2.42 8.68 -13.59
CA ILE A 96 1.27 9.58 -13.41
C ILE A 96 0.09 8.74 -12.93
N LEU A 97 -0.50 9.14 -11.82
CA LEU A 97 -1.66 8.52 -11.19
C LEU A 97 -2.75 9.58 -10.95
N PRO A 98 -4.04 9.22 -10.98
CA PRO A 98 -5.09 10.13 -10.57
C PRO A 98 -4.94 10.47 -9.09
N ASP A 99 -5.40 11.66 -8.68
CA ASP A 99 -5.53 11.99 -7.27
C ASP A 99 -6.62 11.13 -6.61
N THR A 100 -6.37 10.71 -5.39
CA THR A 100 -7.19 9.70 -4.71
C THR A 100 -7.37 10.06 -3.24
N GLU A 101 -8.47 9.59 -2.66
CA GLU A 101 -8.73 9.67 -1.23
C GLU A 101 -8.11 8.46 -0.49
N ASP A 102 -7.89 8.60 0.81
CA ASP A 102 -7.52 7.48 1.68
C ASP A 102 -8.71 6.53 1.83
N TRP A 103 -8.51 5.21 1.64
CA TRP A 103 -9.58 4.22 1.81
C TRP A 103 -10.08 4.12 3.25
N PHE A 104 -9.18 4.28 4.22
CA PHE A 104 -9.46 4.20 5.65
C PHE A 104 -9.63 5.58 6.32
N ASP A 105 -10.11 6.61 5.58
CA ASP A 105 -10.20 8.00 6.06
C ASP A 105 -11.28 8.23 7.12
N ARG A 106 -12.38 7.48 7.06
CA ARG A 106 -13.53 7.69 7.93
C ARG A 106 -13.30 7.16 9.34
N SER A 107 -13.66 7.98 10.32
CA SER A 107 -13.71 7.54 11.71
C SER A 107 -14.77 6.44 11.89
N ILE A 108 -14.39 5.36 12.57
CA ILE A 108 -15.27 4.24 12.92
C ILE A 108 -16.55 4.70 13.61
N ALA A 109 -16.46 5.71 14.48
CA ALA A 109 -17.62 6.26 15.20
C ALA A 109 -18.74 6.82 14.29
N LYS A 110 -18.45 7.08 13.02
CA LYS A 110 -19.39 7.61 12.02
C LYS A 110 -19.87 6.56 11.02
N GLN A 111 -19.51 5.29 11.21
CA GLN A 111 -19.82 4.21 10.29
C GLN A 111 -20.70 3.15 10.98
N ASN A 112 -21.59 2.52 10.23
CA ASN A 112 -22.27 1.31 10.69
C ASN A 112 -21.41 0.08 10.44
N LEU A 113 -21.73 -1.04 11.07
CA LEU A 113 -20.94 -2.27 10.96
C LEU A 113 -20.88 -2.80 9.51
N LYS A 114 -21.93 -2.59 8.71
CA LYS A 114 -21.95 -3.02 7.32
C LYS A 114 -20.92 -2.23 6.49
N ASP A 115 -20.83 -0.91 6.65
CA ASP A 115 -19.86 -0.09 5.92
C ASP A 115 -18.42 -0.47 6.32
N ILE A 116 -18.18 -0.74 7.61
CA ILE A 116 -16.89 -1.23 8.12
C ILE A 116 -16.56 -2.59 7.48
N TYR A 117 -17.53 -3.51 7.46
CA TYR A 117 -17.38 -4.82 6.83
C TYR A 117 -17.01 -4.69 5.35
N GLU A 118 -17.74 -3.90 4.56
CA GLU A 118 -17.48 -3.69 3.14
C GLU A 118 -16.08 -3.07 2.89
N THR A 119 -15.66 -2.16 3.76
CA THR A 119 -14.33 -1.56 3.71
C THR A 119 -13.23 -2.61 3.90
N VAL A 120 -13.36 -3.46 4.92
CA VAL A 120 -12.41 -4.54 5.22
C VAL A 120 -12.43 -5.62 4.13
N PHE A 121 -13.62 -6.02 3.71
CA PHE A 121 -13.83 -7.03 2.67
C PHE A 121 -13.19 -6.62 1.33
N SER A 122 -13.37 -5.36 0.92
CA SER A 122 -12.78 -4.83 -0.31
C SER A 122 -11.25 -4.83 -0.26
N ALA A 123 -10.66 -4.46 0.88
CA ALA A 123 -9.21 -4.50 1.06
C ALA A 123 -8.65 -5.93 0.99
N LEU A 124 -9.30 -6.89 1.65
CA LEU A 124 -8.92 -8.30 1.57
C LEU A 124 -9.07 -8.87 0.15
N LYS A 125 -10.11 -8.46 -0.59
CA LYS A 125 -10.29 -8.86 -2.00
C LYS A 125 -9.15 -8.34 -2.89
N ALA A 126 -8.71 -7.09 -2.70
CA ALA A 126 -7.60 -6.54 -3.46
C ALA A 126 -6.30 -7.30 -3.18
N LEU A 127 -6.03 -7.61 -1.89
CA LEU A 127 -4.87 -8.42 -1.52
C LEU A 127 -4.97 -9.85 -2.06
N THR A 128 -6.15 -10.47 -2.01
CA THR A 128 -6.37 -11.80 -2.62
C THR A 128 -5.99 -11.78 -4.09
N ALA A 129 -6.51 -10.82 -4.84
CA ALA A 129 -6.28 -10.73 -6.28
C ALA A 129 -4.80 -10.45 -6.64
N LEU A 130 -4.08 -9.67 -5.83
CA LEU A 130 -2.65 -9.47 -5.98
C LEU A 130 -1.86 -10.77 -5.73
N HIS A 131 -2.17 -11.46 -4.63
CA HIS A 131 -1.50 -12.70 -4.25
C HIS A 131 -1.80 -13.86 -5.23
N GLU A 132 -3.01 -13.95 -5.78
CA GLU A 132 -3.39 -14.94 -6.81
C GLU A 132 -2.63 -14.76 -8.12
N LEU A 133 -2.18 -13.55 -8.43
CA LEU A 133 -1.27 -13.27 -9.54
C LEU A 133 0.19 -13.66 -9.25
N GLY A 134 0.46 -14.19 -8.06
CA GLY A 134 1.79 -14.61 -7.63
C GLY A 134 2.67 -13.49 -7.07
N TRP A 135 2.09 -12.33 -6.74
CA TRP A 135 2.83 -11.19 -6.20
C TRP A 135 2.58 -10.98 -4.71
N ILE A 136 3.60 -10.49 -4.02
CA ILE A 136 3.56 -9.96 -2.67
C ILE A 136 3.72 -8.44 -2.78
N HIS A 137 2.93 -7.66 -2.04
CA HIS A 137 3.09 -6.20 -2.03
C HIS A 137 4.39 -5.78 -1.34
N GLY A 138 4.68 -6.39 -0.21
CA GLY A 138 5.95 -6.24 0.50
C GLY A 138 6.12 -4.95 1.31
N ASP A 139 5.19 -3.99 1.22
CA ASP A 139 5.18 -2.76 2.02
C ASP A 139 3.75 -2.27 2.26
N ILE A 140 2.88 -3.13 2.77
CA ILE A 140 1.50 -2.77 3.09
C ILE A 140 1.47 -1.73 4.21
N LYS A 141 0.80 -0.60 3.93
CA LYS A 141 0.53 0.52 4.85
C LYS A 141 -0.86 1.07 4.60
N ARG A 142 -1.39 1.83 5.57
CA ARG A 142 -2.70 2.47 5.44
C ARG A 142 -2.79 3.34 4.18
N GLU A 143 -1.78 4.17 3.94
CA GLU A 143 -1.69 5.10 2.82
C GLU A 143 -1.61 4.45 1.43
N HIS A 144 -1.38 3.13 1.34
CA HIS A 144 -1.34 2.39 0.09
C HIS A 144 -2.70 1.82 -0.34
N PHE A 145 -3.72 1.97 0.50
CA PHE A 145 -5.11 1.67 0.16
C PHE A 145 -5.82 2.97 -0.23
N ARG A 146 -6.13 3.12 -1.51
CA ARG A 146 -6.67 4.37 -2.04
C ARG A 146 -8.09 4.19 -2.56
N LYS A 147 -8.87 5.25 -2.47
CA LYS A 147 -10.23 5.32 -3.00
C LYS A 147 -10.26 6.22 -4.22
N PHE A 148 -10.70 5.70 -5.34
CA PHE A 148 -10.93 6.43 -6.57
C PHE A 148 -12.25 5.94 -7.20
N GLU A 149 -13.14 6.85 -7.63
CA GLU A 149 -14.46 6.52 -8.19
C GLU A 149 -15.25 5.47 -7.34
N GLN A 150 -15.23 5.63 -6.01
CA GLN A 150 -15.87 4.75 -5.02
C GLN A 150 -15.33 3.29 -4.97
N GLN A 151 -14.21 3.02 -5.61
CA GLN A 151 -13.54 1.72 -5.60
C GLN A 151 -12.21 1.79 -4.87
N LEU A 152 -11.78 0.64 -4.34
CA LEU A 152 -10.48 0.49 -3.70
C LEU A 152 -9.41 0.16 -4.72
N TYR A 153 -8.26 0.81 -4.54
CA TYR A 153 -7.05 0.57 -5.32
C TYR A 153 -5.83 0.44 -4.41
N LEU A 154 -4.83 -0.31 -4.87
CA LEU A 154 -3.52 -0.40 -4.25
C LEU A 154 -2.53 0.50 -5.02
N ILE A 155 -1.55 1.06 -4.30
CA ILE A 155 -0.48 1.89 -4.86
C ILE A 155 0.86 1.57 -4.20
N ASP A 156 1.93 2.12 -4.78
CA ASP A 156 3.31 2.04 -4.26
C ASP A 156 3.88 0.62 -4.31
N PHE A 157 4.10 0.16 -5.53
CA PHE A 157 4.58 -1.20 -5.83
C PHE A 157 6.11 -1.32 -5.88
N GLU A 158 6.86 -0.37 -5.31
CA GLU A 158 8.32 -0.37 -5.29
C GLU A 158 8.94 -1.59 -4.61
N LYS A 159 8.21 -2.18 -3.65
CA LYS A 159 8.68 -3.32 -2.86
C LYS A 159 7.94 -4.62 -3.20
N THR A 160 7.15 -4.62 -4.28
CA THR A 160 6.49 -5.84 -4.75
C THR A 160 7.50 -6.87 -5.22
N ARG A 161 7.14 -8.14 -5.11
CA ARG A 161 7.96 -9.24 -5.59
C ARG A 161 7.11 -10.45 -5.94
N LEU A 162 7.62 -11.29 -6.82
CA LEU A 162 7.01 -12.60 -7.05
C LEU A 162 7.20 -13.47 -5.81
N ILE A 163 6.19 -14.27 -5.48
CA ILE A 163 6.23 -15.25 -4.38
C ILE A 163 7.40 -16.25 -4.59
N SER A 164 7.70 -16.57 -5.86
CA SER A 164 8.77 -17.49 -6.24
C SER A 164 10.17 -16.84 -6.29
N SER A 165 10.27 -15.53 -6.08
CA SER A 165 11.58 -14.85 -6.16
C SER A 165 12.48 -15.25 -4.98
N PRO A 166 13.80 -15.35 -5.20
CA PRO A 166 14.75 -15.58 -4.13
C PRO A 166 14.72 -14.44 -3.10
N ASP A 167 15.19 -14.74 -1.91
CA ASP A 167 15.23 -13.81 -0.79
C ASP A 167 16.04 -12.56 -1.14
N SER A 168 15.46 -11.43 -0.80
CA SER A 168 16.10 -10.11 -0.87
C SER A 168 16.28 -9.52 0.52
N ILE A 169 17.10 -8.50 0.63
CA ILE A 169 17.26 -7.72 1.87
C ILE A 169 15.89 -7.30 2.38
N VAL A 170 15.63 -7.54 3.67
CA VAL A 170 14.38 -7.14 4.32
C VAL A 170 14.38 -5.62 4.47
N ASP A 171 13.69 -4.96 3.55
CA ASP A 171 13.37 -3.52 3.63
C ASP A 171 11.87 -3.39 3.83
N ALA A 172 11.47 -3.04 5.05
CA ALA A 172 10.08 -2.91 5.45
C ALA A 172 9.92 -1.79 6.48
N THR A 173 8.76 -1.16 6.50
CA THR A 173 8.44 -0.12 7.49
C THR A 173 8.20 -0.77 8.85
N PRO A 174 9.03 -0.49 9.88
CA PRO A 174 9.01 -1.22 11.16
C PRO A 174 7.63 -1.27 11.84
N ARG A 175 6.81 -0.22 11.69
CA ARG A 175 5.45 -0.16 12.24
C ARG A 175 4.53 -1.29 11.76
N TYR A 176 4.69 -1.74 10.51
CA TYR A 176 3.83 -2.74 9.86
C TYR A 176 4.53 -4.09 9.70
N MET A 177 5.76 -4.18 10.19
CA MET A 177 6.65 -5.30 9.98
C MET A 177 6.20 -6.54 10.76
N ALA A 178 6.04 -7.66 10.09
CA ALA A 178 5.68 -8.92 10.73
C ALA A 178 6.83 -9.45 11.61
N PRO A 179 6.52 -10.16 12.73
CA PRO A 179 7.53 -10.66 13.67
C PRO A 179 8.68 -11.42 13.03
N GLU A 180 8.40 -12.29 12.06
CA GLU A 180 9.40 -13.09 11.36
C GLU A 180 10.43 -12.25 10.59
N LEU A 181 10.02 -11.07 10.12
CA LEU A 181 10.90 -10.19 9.37
C LEU A 181 11.96 -9.52 10.28
N PHE A 182 11.66 -9.29 11.57
CA PHE A 182 12.66 -8.84 12.54
C PHE A 182 13.75 -9.89 12.81
N HIS A 183 13.49 -11.15 12.46
CA HIS A 183 14.43 -12.26 12.54
C HIS A 183 15.10 -12.58 11.19
N GLY A 184 14.94 -11.71 10.18
CA GLY A 184 15.57 -11.84 8.87
C GLY A 184 14.89 -12.84 7.92
N ALA A 185 13.65 -13.26 8.22
CA ALA A 185 12.89 -14.08 7.29
C ALA A 185 12.45 -13.26 6.07
N SER A 186 12.22 -13.94 4.95
CA SER A 186 11.74 -13.32 3.71
C SER A 186 10.30 -12.86 3.82
N LYS A 187 9.96 -11.81 3.06
CA LYS A 187 8.57 -11.37 2.89
C LYS A 187 7.73 -12.47 2.26
N SER A 188 6.48 -12.58 2.68
CA SER A 188 5.53 -13.60 2.27
C SER A 188 4.11 -13.04 2.21
N ILE A 189 3.16 -13.81 1.66
CA ILE A 189 1.73 -13.51 1.76
C ILE A 189 1.34 -13.24 3.22
N GLN A 190 1.84 -14.07 4.15
CA GLN A 190 1.52 -13.92 5.57
C GLN A 190 2.12 -12.63 6.16
N SER A 191 3.27 -12.15 5.69
CA SER A 191 3.80 -10.86 6.12
C SER A 191 2.96 -9.67 5.63
N ASP A 192 2.42 -9.72 4.40
CA ASP A 192 1.43 -8.74 3.92
C ASP A 192 0.16 -8.77 4.75
N LEU A 193 -0.34 -9.97 5.09
CA LEU A 193 -1.53 -10.14 5.93
C LEU A 193 -1.32 -9.60 7.35
N TYR A 194 -0.13 -9.78 7.92
CA TYR A 194 0.20 -9.17 9.22
C TYR A 194 0.21 -7.65 9.13
N ALA A 195 0.88 -7.09 8.11
CA ALA A 195 0.92 -5.65 7.89
C ALA A 195 -0.49 -5.06 7.70
N PHE A 196 -1.35 -5.74 6.94
CA PHE A 196 -2.77 -5.39 6.83
C PHE A 196 -3.50 -5.49 8.17
N GLY A 197 -3.20 -6.50 8.98
CA GLY A 197 -3.72 -6.63 10.36
C GLY A 197 -3.38 -5.42 11.22
N ILE A 198 -2.17 -4.85 11.12
CA ILE A 198 -1.79 -3.62 11.80
C ILE A 198 -2.59 -2.42 11.28
N VAL A 199 -2.74 -2.27 9.96
CA VAL A 199 -3.60 -1.22 9.37
C VAL A 199 -5.02 -1.31 9.92
N LEU A 200 -5.59 -2.50 9.92
CA LEU A 200 -6.94 -2.75 10.39
C LEU A 200 -7.08 -2.49 11.90
N TYR A 201 -6.11 -2.95 12.70
CA TYR A 201 -6.08 -2.71 14.14
C TYR A 201 -6.05 -1.21 14.47
N GLU A 202 -5.12 -0.44 13.87
CA GLU A 202 -5.03 1.00 14.09
C GLU A 202 -6.33 1.73 13.65
N TRP A 203 -6.95 1.29 12.56
CA TRP A 203 -8.19 1.88 12.08
C TRP A 203 -9.38 1.55 12.97
N LEU A 204 -9.58 0.29 13.37
CA LEU A 204 -10.70 -0.13 14.21
C LEU A 204 -10.58 0.37 15.65
N SER A 205 -9.38 0.37 16.22
CA SER A 205 -9.14 0.87 17.58
C SER A 205 -9.06 2.39 17.65
N GLN A 206 -8.90 3.09 16.51
CA GLN A 206 -8.59 4.53 16.42
C GLN A 206 -7.31 4.91 17.19
N MET A 207 -6.45 3.94 17.44
CA MET A 207 -5.15 4.12 18.10
C MET A 207 -4.03 3.90 17.10
N ARG A 208 -3.02 4.75 17.15
CA ARG A 208 -1.83 4.62 16.32
C ARG A 208 -0.70 4.01 17.13
N LEU A 209 -0.18 2.87 16.71
CA LEU A 209 0.99 2.25 17.34
C LEU A 209 2.20 3.19 17.26
N GLN A 210 2.98 3.22 18.34
CA GLN A 210 4.17 4.05 18.47
C GLN A 210 5.31 3.26 19.10
N ALA A 211 6.51 3.49 18.62
CA ALA A 211 7.75 2.99 19.22
C ALA A 211 8.88 3.97 18.90
N ASN A 212 9.90 4.02 19.75
CA ASN A 212 10.97 5.02 19.65
C ASN A 212 12.17 4.53 18.84
N SER A 213 12.32 3.21 18.68
CA SER A 213 13.44 2.60 17.98
C SER A 213 13.01 1.35 17.21
N TYR A 214 13.89 0.89 16.31
CA TYR A 214 13.70 -0.39 15.62
C TYR A 214 13.56 -1.56 16.62
N HIS A 215 14.33 -1.55 17.70
CA HIS A 215 14.26 -2.57 18.75
C HIS A 215 12.89 -2.53 19.46
N ASP A 216 12.36 -1.35 19.80
CA ASP A 216 11.05 -1.23 20.44
C ASP A 216 9.92 -1.75 19.53
N TRP A 217 10.02 -1.51 18.20
CA TRP A 217 9.10 -2.13 17.23
C TRP A 217 9.20 -3.64 17.24
N ALA A 218 10.42 -4.21 17.28
CA ALA A 218 10.62 -5.65 17.37
C ALA A 218 9.99 -6.22 18.64
N VAL A 219 10.22 -5.60 19.80
CA VAL A 219 9.62 -6.01 21.08
C VAL A 219 8.10 -5.92 21.02
N LEU A 220 7.55 -4.82 20.48
CA LEU A 220 6.11 -4.65 20.32
C LEU A 220 5.50 -5.79 19.50
N HIS A 221 5.99 -6.01 18.27
CA HIS A 221 5.41 -6.99 17.35
C HIS A 221 5.65 -8.44 17.77
N CYS A 222 6.85 -8.75 18.28
CA CYS A 222 7.20 -10.13 18.65
C CYS A 222 6.61 -10.55 20.00
N GLN A 223 6.38 -9.60 20.94
CA GLN A 223 6.04 -9.93 22.33
C GLN A 223 4.80 -9.22 22.86
N ASN A 224 4.72 -7.88 22.75
CA ASN A 224 3.84 -7.06 23.56
C ASN A 224 2.55 -6.61 22.83
N LEU A 225 2.41 -6.85 21.51
CA LEU A 225 1.19 -6.48 20.81
C LEU A 225 0.00 -7.25 21.38
N ASP A 226 -0.94 -6.52 21.95
CA ASP A 226 -2.22 -7.00 22.46
C ASP A 226 -3.36 -6.31 21.70
N ILE A 227 -4.39 -7.08 21.33
CA ILE A 227 -5.50 -6.60 20.51
C ILE A 227 -6.62 -6.15 21.45
N GLN A 228 -6.82 -4.85 21.53
CA GLN A 228 -7.92 -4.25 22.26
C GLN A 228 -8.81 -3.47 21.31
N LEU A 229 -10.08 -3.83 21.23
CA LEU A 229 -11.07 -3.18 20.37
C LEU A 229 -12.20 -2.57 21.19
N PRO A 230 -12.78 -1.43 20.77
CA PRO A 230 -14.06 -0.96 21.27
C PRO A 230 -15.17 -1.99 21.06
N ASP A 231 -16.14 -2.05 21.98
CA ASP A 231 -17.28 -2.98 21.91
C ASP A 231 -18.03 -2.91 20.57
N SER A 232 -18.14 -1.71 20.00
CA SER A 232 -18.83 -1.47 18.73
C SER A 232 -18.23 -2.20 17.53
N VAL A 233 -16.97 -2.63 17.61
CA VAL A 233 -16.25 -3.32 16.54
C VAL A 233 -15.63 -4.64 16.98
N GLN A 234 -16.03 -5.14 18.15
CA GLN A 234 -15.53 -6.40 18.73
C GLN A 234 -15.77 -7.61 17.81
N VAL A 235 -16.76 -7.55 16.91
CA VAL A 235 -17.04 -8.57 15.91
C VAL A 235 -15.86 -8.84 14.96
N PHE A 236 -14.92 -7.89 14.81
CA PHE A 236 -13.72 -8.05 14.00
C PHE A 236 -12.53 -8.67 14.75
N TYR A 237 -12.68 -8.94 16.05
CA TYR A 237 -11.59 -9.52 16.86
C TYR A 237 -11.08 -10.86 16.33
N PRO A 238 -11.93 -11.84 15.91
CA PRO A 238 -11.44 -13.09 15.36
C PRO A 238 -10.57 -12.91 14.09
N LEU A 239 -10.97 -11.99 13.21
CA LEU A 239 -10.19 -11.65 12.03
C LEU A 239 -8.82 -11.07 12.42
N LEU A 240 -8.79 -10.06 13.29
CA LEU A 240 -7.55 -9.45 13.76
C LEU A 240 -6.65 -10.46 14.47
N SER A 241 -7.22 -11.30 15.33
CA SER A 241 -6.49 -12.35 16.02
C SER A 241 -5.82 -13.32 15.05
N GLY A 242 -6.48 -13.66 13.93
CA GLY A 242 -5.90 -14.51 12.88
C GLY A 242 -4.81 -13.80 12.04
N LEU A 243 -5.04 -12.52 11.68
CA LEU A 243 -4.07 -11.71 10.94
C LEU A 243 -2.79 -11.41 11.74
N LEU A 244 -2.93 -11.14 13.05
CA LEU A 244 -1.85 -10.69 13.94
C LEU A 244 -1.19 -11.83 14.73
N GLN A 245 -1.38 -13.09 14.33
CA GLN A 245 -0.64 -14.20 14.90
C GLN A 245 0.87 -13.96 14.81
N LYS A 246 1.56 -14.02 15.96
CA LYS A 246 3.01 -13.78 16.02
C LYS A 246 3.80 -14.83 15.28
N GLN A 247 3.39 -16.09 15.38
CA GLN A 247 3.97 -17.19 14.61
C GLN A 247 3.31 -17.26 13.22
N GLN A 248 4.11 -17.12 12.17
CA GLN A 248 3.66 -17.14 10.78
C GLN A 248 2.78 -18.36 10.46
N LYS A 249 3.15 -19.55 10.92
CA LYS A 249 2.42 -20.80 10.68
C LYS A 249 1.01 -20.86 11.25
N ASN A 250 0.69 -20.00 12.24
CA ASN A 250 -0.63 -19.91 12.88
C ASN A 250 -1.50 -18.79 12.27
N ARG A 251 -0.90 -17.97 11.40
CA ARG A 251 -1.59 -16.89 10.67
C ARG A 251 -2.34 -17.47 9.48
N PHE A 252 -3.37 -16.77 8.99
CA PHE A 252 -4.00 -17.12 7.73
C PHE A 252 -2.96 -17.35 6.65
N SER A 253 -3.07 -18.44 5.90
CA SER A 253 -2.13 -18.77 4.83
C SER A 253 -2.27 -17.86 3.62
N ASN A 254 -3.47 -17.29 3.41
CA ASN A 254 -3.82 -16.39 2.32
C ASN A 254 -4.98 -15.47 2.72
N ALA A 255 -5.23 -14.44 1.92
CA ALA A 255 -6.30 -13.47 2.20
C ALA A 255 -7.72 -14.05 2.04
N PHE A 256 -7.88 -15.13 1.30
CA PHE A 256 -9.18 -15.82 1.17
C PHE A 256 -9.61 -16.48 2.48
N GLU A 257 -8.70 -17.08 3.23
CA GLU A 257 -8.99 -17.58 4.59
C GLU A 257 -9.43 -16.46 5.54
N ALA A 258 -8.79 -15.29 5.45
CA ALA A 258 -9.19 -14.10 6.22
C ALA A 258 -10.60 -13.62 5.82
N ILE A 259 -10.95 -13.65 4.52
CA ILE A 259 -12.31 -13.35 4.04
C ILE A 259 -13.33 -14.34 4.60
N ASN A 260 -13.02 -15.63 4.64
CA ASN A 260 -13.93 -16.64 5.19
C ASN A 260 -14.14 -16.43 6.70
N CYS A 261 -13.07 -16.11 7.44
CA CYS A 261 -13.19 -15.74 8.85
C CYS A 261 -14.09 -14.51 9.04
N LEU A 262 -13.91 -13.48 8.22
CA LEU A 262 -14.74 -12.27 8.26
C LEU A 262 -16.21 -12.58 8.04
N LYS A 263 -16.57 -13.41 7.02
CA LYS A 263 -17.95 -13.80 6.70
C LYS A 263 -18.63 -14.58 7.82
N VAL A 264 -17.91 -15.51 8.47
CA VAL A 264 -18.47 -16.37 9.52
C VAL A 264 -18.84 -15.56 10.77
N HIS A 265 -18.06 -14.54 11.12
CA HIS A 265 -18.23 -13.83 12.39
C HIS A 265 -19.04 -12.53 12.27
N SER A 266 -19.28 -12.03 11.06
CA SER A 266 -19.98 -10.75 10.89
C SER A 266 -21.52 -10.87 10.89
N ASN A 267 -22.10 -12.05 10.58
CA ASN A 267 -23.54 -12.25 10.43
C ASN A 267 -24.27 -11.15 9.61
N LEU A 268 -23.57 -10.50 8.66
CA LEU A 268 -23.99 -9.34 7.87
C LEU A 268 -24.33 -9.74 6.44
#